data_29085e490d7d054cc514456a00abc82a
#
_entry.id   29085e490d7d054cc514456a00abc82a
#
_cell.length_a   1.000
_cell.length_b   1.000
_cell.length_c   1.000
_cell.angle_alpha   90.00
_cell.angle_beta   90.00
_cell.angle_gamma   90.00
#
_symmetry.space_group_name_H-M   'P 1'
#
loop_
_entity.id
_entity.type
_entity.pdbx_description
1 polymer ?
#
loop_
_entity_poly.entity_id
_entity_poly.type
_entity_poly.pdbx_seq_one_letter_code
_entity_poly.pdbx_strand_id
1 'polypeptide(L)'
;SGQASARNLKRLRGMAELICKLDLPPQDAALLMHAGLATPSALATCTPERLVRQTGRLERSLGTKRPPVVTLQIAGEWIRRARQLAN
;
A
#
# COMPACT_ATOMS: atom_id res chain seq x y z
N SER A 1 -11.61 -5.48 23.05
CA SER A 1 -12.03 -6.77 22.57
C SER A 1 -10.95 -7.40 21.67
N GLY A 2 -10.84 -8.72 21.70
CA GLY A 2 -9.81 -9.45 21.00
C GLY A 2 -9.85 -9.34 19.49
N GLN A 3 -11.04 -9.16 18.92
CA GLN A 3 -11.19 -9.07 17.46
C GLN A 3 -10.60 -7.79 16.89
N ALA A 4 -10.79 -6.67 17.56
CA ALA A 4 -10.21 -5.40 17.12
C ALA A 4 -8.68 -5.44 17.17
N SER A 5 -8.13 -6.04 18.23
CA SER A 5 -6.68 -6.21 18.38
C SER A 5 -6.09 -7.10 17.30
N ALA A 6 -6.79 -8.18 16.93
CA ALA A 6 -6.32 -9.10 15.89
C ALA A 6 -6.25 -8.40 14.52
N ARG A 7 -7.25 -7.58 14.19
CA ARG A 7 -7.26 -6.81 12.94
C ARG A 7 -6.11 -5.80 12.90
N ASN A 8 -5.88 -5.11 14.02
CA ASN A 8 -4.80 -4.15 14.11
C ASN A 8 -3.43 -4.82 13.97
N LEU A 9 -3.26 -6.00 14.57
CA LEU A 9 -2.03 -6.76 14.44
C LEU A 9 -1.77 -7.17 12.99
N LYS A 10 -2.81 -7.60 12.27
CA LYS A 10 -2.66 -7.96 10.86
C LYS A 10 -2.26 -6.75 10.02
N ARG A 11 -2.86 -5.59 10.27
CA ARG A 11 -2.51 -4.36 9.56
C ARG A 11 -1.08 -3.93 9.84
N LEU A 12 -0.67 -3.99 11.10
CA LEU A 12 0.70 -3.63 11.49
C LEU A 12 1.71 -4.60 10.88
N ARG A 13 1.39 -5.90 10.86
CA ARG A 13 2.25 -6.91 10.27
C ARG A 13 2.38 -6.69 8.76
N GLY A 14 1.28 -6.41 8.07
CA GLY A 14 1.29 -6.11 6.65
C GLY A 14 2.11 -4.87 6.33
N MET A 15 1.94 -3.80 7.14
CA MET A 15 2.70 -2.58 6.98
C MET A 15 4.20 -2.82 7.19
N ALA A 16 4.55 -3.62 8.21
CA ALA A 16 5.94 -3.98 8.46
C ALA A 16 6.54 -4.76 7.29
N GLU A 17 5.78 -5.67 6.69
CA GLU A 17 6.23 -6.42 5.52
C GLU A 17 6.44 -5.50 4.32
N LEU A 18 5.57 -4.53 4.10
CA LEU A 18 5.73 -3.56 3.02
C LEU A 18 7.00 -2.74 3.20
N ILE A 19 7.28 -2.30 4.43
CA ILE A 19 8.46 -1.52 4.73
C ILE A 19 9.73 -2.37 4.55
N CYS A 20 9.75 -3.56 5.13
CA CYS A 20 10.95 -4.38 5.17
C CYS A 20 11.23 -5.11 3.84
N LYS A 21 10.18 -5.68 3.23
CA LYS A 21 10.36 -6.51 2.04
C LYS A 21 10.34 -5.71 0.74
N LEU A 22 9.57 -4.63 0.68
CA LEU A 22 9.50 -3.78 -0.49
C LEU A 22 10.35 -2.52 -0.36
N ASP A 23 10.98 -2.34 0.78
CA ASP A 23 11.85 -1.18 1.05
C ASP A 23 11.10 0.14 0.85
N LEU A 24 9.86 0.20 1.36
CA LEU A 24 9.02 1.39 1.27
C LEU A 24 9.20 2.26 2.50
N PRO A 25 9.19 3.60 2.35
CA PRO A 25 9.12 4.50 3.51
C PRO A 25 7.83 4.24 4.30
N PRO A 26 7.83 4.50 5.63
CA PRO A 26 6.64 4.27 6.45
C PRO A 26 5.40 5.01 5.96
N GLN A 27 5.54 6.24 5.46
CA GLN A 27 4.40 7.00 4.95
C GLN A 27 3.77 6.36 3.71
N ASP A 28 4.58 5.76 2.84
CA ASP A 28 4.08 5.06 1.65
C ASP A 28 3.38 3.76 2.04
N ALA A 29 3.94 3.02 3.00
CA ALA A 29 3.30 1.82 3.52
C ALA A 29 1.97 2.14 4.20
N ALA A 30 1.90 3.25 4.95
CA ALA A 30 0.67 3.69 5.57
C ALA A 30 -0.38 4.07 4.54
N LEU A 31 0.01 4.73 3.46
CA LEU A 31 -0.89 5.07 2.36
C LEU A 31 -1.49 3.82 1.73
N LEU A 32 -0.66 2.82 1.46
CA LEU A 32 -1.13 1.54 0.90
C LEU A 32 -2.07 0.82 1.87
N MET A 33 -1.75 0.84 3.15
CA MET A 33 -2.61 0.23 4.18
C MET A 33 -3.99 0.87 4.19
N HIS A 34 -4.06 2.20 4.18
CA HIS A 34 -5.34 2.91 4.19
C HIS A 34 -6.09 2.76 2.87
N ALA A 35 -5.39 2.51 1.77
CA ALA A 35 -6.02 2.25 0.48
C ALA A 35 -6.53 0.81 0.33
N GLY A 36 -6.36 -0.02 1.35
CA GLY A 36 -6.80 -1.41 1.31
C GLY A 36 -5.79 -2.38 0.72
N LEU A 37 -4.56 -1.94 0.51
CA LEU A 37 -3.48 -2.75 -0.07
C LEU A 37 -2.40 -3.00 0.98
N ALA A 38 -2.82 -3.61 2.10
CA ALA A 38 -2.00 -3.72 3.30
C ALA A 38 -0.96 -4.84 3.26
N THR A 39 -0.93 -5.65 2.22
CA THR A 39 -0.01 -6.79 2.14
C THR A 39 0.68 -6.83 0.79
N PRO A 40 1.88 -7.43 0.70
CA PRO A 40 2.53 -7.64 -0.60
C PRO A 40 1.68 -8.47 -1.56
N SER A 41 0.93 -9.46 -1.05
CA SER A 41 0.04 -10.27 -1.89
C SER A 41 -1.04 -9.43 -2.56
N ALA A 42 -1.69 -8.54 -1.81
CA ALA A 42 -2.72 -7.66 -2.36
C ALA A 42 -2.12 -6.73 -3.43
N LEU A 43 -0.92 -6.22 -3.18
CA LEU A 43 -0.23 -5.36 -4.12
C LEU A 43 0.17 -6.13 -5.39
N ALA A 44 0.63 -7.37 -5.26
CA ALA A 44 1.05 -8.20 -6.38
C ALA A 44 -0.10 -8.50 -7.34
N THR A 45 -1.33 -8.55 -6.86
CA THR A 45 -2.51 -8.81 -7.69
C THR A 45 -3.17 -7.54 -8.22
N CYS A 46 -2.65 -6.37 -7.84
CA CYS A 46 -3.18 -5.07 -8.26
C CYS A 46 -2.60 -4.67 -9.62
N THR A 47 -3.29 -3.79 -10.34
CA THR A 47 -2.74 -3.17 -11.54
C THR A 47 -2.23 -1.76 -11.21
N PRO A 48 -1.25 -1.22 -11.96
CA PRO A 48 -0.77 0.14 -11.71
C PRO A 48 -1.87 1.19 -11.76
N GLU A 49 -2.78 1.08 -12.72
CA GLU A 49 -3.88 2.03 -12.89
C GLU A 49 -4.82 2.00 -11.67
N ARG A 50 -5.14 0.80 -11.19
CA ARG A 50 -6.00 0.64 -10.02
C ARG A 50 -5.32 1.19 -8.77
N LEU A 51 -4.02 0.93 -8.61
CA LEU A 51 -3.25 1.42 -7.48
C LEU A 51 -3.25 2.95 -7.43
N VAL A 52 -2.97 3.59 -8.56
CA VAL A 52 -2.99 5.05 -8.66
C VAL A 52 -4.37 5.60 -8.32
N ARG A 53 -5.42 4.94 -8.82
CA ARG A 53 -6.81 5.37 -8.57
C ARG A 53 -7.16 5.30 -7.09
N GLN A 54 -6.84 4.18 -6.44
CA GLN A 54 -7.17 3.97 -5.03
C GLN A 54 -6.41 4.93 -4.11
N THR A 55 -5.12 5.10 -4.34
CA THR A 55 -4.31 6.03 -3.55
C THR A 55 -4.71 7.48 -3.82
N GLY A 56 -5.04 7.81 -5.07
CA GLY A 56 -5.50 9.15 -5.43
C GLY A 56 -6.80 9.53 -4.77
N ARG A 57 -7.75 8.58 -4.64
CA ARG A 57 -9.01 8.81 -3.93
C ARG A 57 -8.74 9.13 -2.46
N LEU A 58 -7.86 8.38 -1.84
CA LEU A 58 -7.52 8.58 -0.44
C LEU A 58 -6.87 9.94 -0.22
N GLU A 59 -5.93 10.31 -1.07
CA GLU A 59 -5.25 11.60 -0.97
C GLU A 59 -6.24 12.77 -1.12
N ARG A 60 -7.19 12.64 -2.05
CA ARG A 60 -8.21 13.68 -2.25
C ARG A 60 -9.15 13.78 -1.06
N SER A 61 -9.50 12.63 -0.45
CA SER A 61 -10.38 12.64 0.72
C SER A 61 -9.72 13.25 1.93
N LEU A 62 -8.38 13.20 2.01
CA LEU A 62 -7.61 13.82 3.08
C LEU A 62 -7.42 15.32 2.87
N GLY A 63 -7.88 15.86 1.72
CA GLY A 63 -7.81 17.28 1.44
C GLY A 63 -6.40 17.82 1.22
N THR A 64 -5.45 16.96 0.92
CA THR A 64 -4.08 17.39 0.65
C THR A 64 -4.02 18.05 -0.73
N LYS A 65 -3.42 19.24 -0.79
CA LYS A 65 -3.20 19.95 -2.05
C LYS A 65 -1.92 19.53 -2.76
N ARG A 66 -1.28 18.48 -2.27
CA ARG A 66 -0.04 17.99 -2.85
C ARG A 66 -0.31 17.17 -4.10
N PRO A 67 0.61 17.16 -5.07
CA PRO A 67 0.50 16.25 -6.20
C PRO A 67 0.40 14.80 -5.74
N PRO A 68 -0.22 13.91 -6.53
CA PRO A 68 -0.28 12.49 -6.17
C PRO A 68 1.12 11.94 -5.94
N VAL A 69 1.33 11.29 -4.80
CA VAL A 69 2.61 10.67 -4.46
C VAL A 69 2.86 9.47 -5.37
N VAL A 70 1.80 8.74 -5.73
CA VAL A 70 1.92 7.50 -6.50
C VAL A 70 1.60 7.78 -7.96
N THR A 71 2.62 7.75 -8.81
CA THR A 71 2.47 7.81 -10.26
C THR A 71 2.34 6.40 -10.82
N LEU A 72 1.96 6.28 -12.10
CA LEU A 72 1.90 4.99 -12.77
C LEU A 72 3.26 4.27 -12.74
N GLN A 73 4.34 5.02 -12.87
CA GLN A 73 5.69 4.47 -12.83
C GLN A 73 6.01 3.90 -11.46
N ILE A 74 5.71 4.64 -10.39
CA ILE A 74 5.94 4.21 -9.01
C ILE A 74 5.06 3.00 -8.70
N ALA A 75 3.80 3.04 -9.09
CA ALA A 75 2.87 1.93 -8.87
C ALA A 75 3.36 0.66 -9.54
N GLY A 76 3.81 0.75 -10.78
CA GLY A 76 4.37 -0.38 -11.52
C GLY A 76 5.59 -0.98 -10.83
N GLU A 77 6.46 -0.13 -10.30
CA GLU A 77 7.66 -0.55 -9.57
C GLU A 77 7.29 -1.34 -8.30
N TRP A 78 6.36 -0.81 -7.52
CA TRP A 78 5.93 -1.47 -6.28
C TRP A 78 5.28 -2.82 -6.57
N ILE A 79 4.41 -2.88 -7.58
CA ILE A 79 3.73 -4.12 -7.97
C ILE A 79 4.75 -5.16 -8.45
N ARG A 80 5.74 -4.74 -9.22
CA ARG A 80 6.80 -5.62 -9.70
C ARG A 80 7.58 -6.22 -8.52
N ARG A 81 7.95 -5.39 -7.54
CA ARG A 81 8.64 -5.86 -6.33
C ARG A 81 7.79 -6.85 -5.56
N ALA A 82 6.51 -6.57 -5.40
CA ALA A 82 5.59 -7.46 -4.72
C ALA A 82 5.47 -8.81 -5.43
N ARG A 83 5.41 -8.80 -6.76
CA ARG A 83 5.35 -10.04 -7.55
C ARG A 83 6.62 -10.88 -7.41
N GLN A 84 7.78 -10.23 -7.32
CA GLN A 84 9.04 -10.93 -7.10
C GLN A 84 9.05 -11.64 -5.76
N LEU A 85 8.45 -11.06 -4.72
CA LEU A 85 8.35 -11.69 -3.42
C LEU A 85 7.39 -12.87 -3.42
N ALA A 86 6.37 -12.86 -4.27
CA ALA A 86 5.37 -13.92 -4.36
C ALA A 86 5.90 -15.15 -5.10
N ASN A 87 6.98 -15.01 -5.84
CA ASN A 87 7.63 -16.12 -6.53
C ASN A 87 8.73 -16.71 -5.61
#